data_87a28e192dec74e35f645e36b9a2a04e
#
_entry.id   87a28e192dec74e35f645e36b9a2a04e
#
_cell.length_a   1.000
_cell.length_b   1.000
_cell.length_c   1.000
_cell.angle_alpha   90.00
_cell.angle_beta   90.00
_cell.angle_gamma   90.00
#
_symmetry.space_group_name_H-M   'P 1'
#
loop_
_entity.id
_entity.type
_entity.pdbx_description
1 polymer ?
#
loop_
_entity_poly.entity_id
_entity_poly.type
_entity_poly.pdbx_seq_one_letter_code
_entity_poly.pdbx_strand_id
1 'polypeptide(L)'
;MAQENTARVITIASTEQPQDIRLRVAAYARVSSSSDEQLNSFAAQNRYYTELISGKDNWQLVDIYADEGITGTSIEKRDDFKRMLRDCERGLIDRILVKSISRFARNTTECLETVRSLKSRGISVYFEKEGIDTGKVSGEMLTAVFASLAQAESESISKNVKWGIGKRMRDGTFNTCCAPVGFHLENGKLAVVEEARHVIA
;
A
#
# COMPACT_ATOMS: atom_id res chain seq x y z
N MET A 1 21.05 8.58 78.23
CA MET A 1 20.36 7.52 77.54
C MET A 1 20.06 8.03 76.10
N ALA A 2 20.82 7.56 75.14
CA ALA A 2 20.62 7.92 73.72
C ALA A 2 19.64 6.89 73.15
N GLN A 3 18.53 7.42 72.60
CA GLN A 3 17.58 6.58 71.82
C GLN A 3 18.12 6.38 70.43
N GLU A 4 18.46 5.14 70.05
CA GLU A 4 18.77 4.73 68.69
C GLU A 4 17.47 4.76 67.86
N ASN A 5 17.42 5.70 66.93
CA ASN A 5 16.33 5.82 65.95
C ASN A 5 16.66 4.90 64.78
N THR A 6 16.22 3.65 64.84
CA THR A 6 16.42 2.65 63.77
C THR A 6 15.44 2.94 62.63
N ALA A 7 15.93 3.55 61.54
CA ALA A 7 15.15 3.76 60.32
C ALA A 7 14.75 2.39 59.70
N ARG A 8 13.47 2.11 59.66
CA ARG A 8 12.89 0.89 59.08
C ARG A 8 12.73 1.10 57.57
N VAL A 9 13.64 0.50 56.82
CA VAL A 9 13.50 0.50 55.33
C VAL A 9 12.42 -0.52 54.95
N ILE A 10 11.30 0.00 54.40
CA ILE A 10 10.24 -0.83 53.83
C ILE A 10 10.55 -1.00 52.35
N THR A 11 11.02 -2.17 51.92
CA THR A 11 11.17 -2.52 50.50
C THR A 11 9.80 -2.89 50.01
N ILE A 12 9.18 -2.00 49.22
CA ILE A 12 7.96 -2.31 48.47
C ILE A 12 8.38 -3.08 47.26
N ALA A 13 8.15 -4.39 47.25
CA ALA A 13 8.33 -5.21 46.04
C ALA A 13 7.33 -4.71 45.00
N SER A 14 7.85 -4.26 43.86
CA SER A 14 7.01 -3.93 42.69
C SER A 14 6.29 -5.23 42.26
N THR A 15 4.96 -5.24 42.42
CA THR A 15 4.10 -6.30 41.91
C THR A 15 3.79 -5.99 40.43
N GLU A 16 4.83 -5.79 39.63
CA GLU A 16 4.69 -5.86 38.18
C GLU A 16 4.49 -7.32 37.84
N GLN A 17 3.23 -7.72 37.71
CA GLN A 17 2.91 -8.94 36.97
C GLN A 17 3.51 -8.75 35.57
N PRO A 18 4.23 -9.75 35.00
CA PRO A 18 4.68 -9.69 33.65
C PRO A 18 3.41 -9.52 32.79
N GLN A 19 3.17 -8.29 32.33
CA GLN A 19 2.15 -8.06 31.32
C GLN A 19 2.60 -8.89 30.12
N ASP A 20 1.82 -9.88 29.76
CA ASP A 20 1.96 -10.64 28.53
C ASP A 20 1.72 -9.66 27.36
N ILE A 21 2.79 -8.90 27.05
CA ILE A 21 2.74 -7.81 26.08
C ILE A 21 2.71 -8.46 24.70
N ARG A 22 1.52 -8.90 24.31
CA ARG A 22 1.30 -9.37 22.95
C ARG A 22 1.30 -8.21 22.00
N LEU A 23 1.97 -8.37 20.87
CA LEU A 23 2.00 -7.39 19.80
C LEU A 23 0.59 -7.27 19.20
N ARG A 24 -0.01 -6.09 19.24
CA ARG A 24 -1.34 -5.82 18.72
C ARG A 24 -1.26 -5.68 17.19
N VAL A 25 -1.76 -6.68 16.49
CA VAL A 25 -1.64 -6.81 15.05
C VAL A 25 -2.97 -6.57 14.38
N ALA A 26 -2.97 -5.71 13.36
CA ALA A 26 -4.08 -5.50 12.45
C ALA A 26 -3.74 -6.01 11.05
N ALA A 27 -4.74 -6.38 10.27
CA ALA A 27 -4.56 -6.65 8.85
C ALA A 27 -5.33 -5.63 8.00
N TYR A 28 -4.77 -5.25 6.86
CA TYR A 28 -5.46 -4.43 5.87
C TYR A 28 -5.58 -5.16 4.54
N ALA A 29 -6.81 -5.26 4.07
CA ALA A 29 -7.17 -5.91 2.82
C ALA A 29 -7.87 -4.95 1.86
N ARG A 30 -7.73 -5.17 0.55
CA ARG A 30 -8.49 -4.49 -0.49
C ARG A 30 -9.08 -5.52 -1.43
N VAL A 31 -10.40 -5.58 -1.49
CA VAL A 31 -11.18 -6.54 -2.29
C VAL A 31 -11.71 -5.86 -3.56
N SER A 32 -11.65 -6.55 -4.70
CA SER A 32 -12.18 -6.03 -5.98
C SER A 32 -13.69 -6.17 -6.06
N SER A 33 -14.39 -5.21 -6.74
CA SER A 33 -15.85 -5.03 -6.69
C SER A 33 -16.69 -5.87 -7.69
N SER A 34 -16.42 -7.14 -7.92
CA SER A 34 -17.29 -8.00 -8.73
C SER A 34 -18.03 -9.06 -7.89
N SER A 35 -19.28 -8.81 -7.64
CA SER A 35 -20.37 -9.58 -7.02
C SER A 35 -20.08 -10.82 -6.11
N ASP A 36 -20.23 -12.03 -6.57
CA ASP A 36 -20.23 -13.23 -5.69
C ASP A 36 -18.83 -13.77 -5.37
N GLU A 37 -17.85 -13.54 -6.22
CA GLU A 37 -16.45 -13.90 -5.97
C GLU A 37 -15.81 -13.06 -4.86
N GLN A 38 -16.38 -11.89 -4.53
CA GLN A 38 -15.88 -10.98 -3.51
C GLN A 38 -16.13 -11.46 -2.10
N LEU A 39 -17.36 -11.90 -1.83
CA LEU A 39 -17.71 -12.43 -0.50
C LEU A 39 -16.82 -13.63 -0.17
N ASN A 40 -16.55 -14.48 -1.17
CA ASN A 40 -15.65 -15.61 -1.02
C ASN A 40 -14.18 -15.14 -0.85
N SER A 41 -13.76 -14.13 -1.59
CA SER A 41 -12.39 -13.58 -1.48
C SER A 41 -12.16 -12.85 -0.16
N PHE A 42 -13.14 -12.08 0.32
CA PHE A 42 -13.07 -11.41 1.62
C PHE A 42 -13.05 -12.40 2.77
N ALA A 43 -13.96 -13.38 2.76
CA ALA A 43 -14.01 -14.42 3.77
C ALA A 43 -12.71 -15.24 3.82
N ALA A 44 -12.13 -15.54 2.66
CA ALA A 44 -10.85 -16.25 2.57
C ALA A 44 -9.69 -15.41 3.13
N GLN A 45 -9.64 -14.09 2.86
CA GLN A 45 -8.62 -13.20 3.41
C GLN A 45 -8.79 -13.02 4.93
N ASN A 46 -10.02 -12.88 5.43
CA ASN A 46 -10.29 -12.84 6.86
C ASN A 46 -9.81 -14.09 7.57
N ARG A 47 -10.16 -15.26 7.05
CA ARG A 47 -9.72 -16.54 7.60
C ARG A 47 -8.19 -16.63 7.61
N TYR A 48 -7.56 -16.31 6.49
CA TYR A 48 -6.10 -16.32 6.35
C TYR A 48 -5.40 -15.46 7.41
N TYR A 49 -5.79 -14.18 7.56
CA TYR A 49 -5.18 -13.29 8.54
C TYR A 49 -5.49 -13.69 9.98
N THR A 50 -6.70 -14.18 10.24
CA THR A 50 -7.06 -14.70 11.57
C THR A 50 -6.19 -15.90 11.94
N GLU A 51 -6.04 -16.86 11.04
CA GLU A 51 -5.19 -18.05 11.26
C GLU A 51 -3.72 -17.66 11.39
N LEU A 52 -3.21 -16.78 10.53
CA LEU A 52 -1.84 -16.31 10.55
C LEU A 52 -1.47 -15.60 11.86
N ILE A 53 -2.36 -14.76 12.37
CA ILE A 53 -2.13 -14.00 13.60
C ILE A 53 -2.33 -14.89 14.84
N SER A 54 -3.39 -15.70 14.86
CA SER A 54 -3.68 -16.61 15.98
C SER A 54 -2.65 -17.75 16.11
N GLY A 55 -1.95 -18.10 15.04
CA GLY A 55 -0.87 -19.08 15.06
C GLY A 55 0.42 -18.58 15.70
N LYS A 56 0.45 -17.33 16.21
CA LYS A 56 1.62 -16.74 16.89
C LYS A 56 1.26 -16.35 18.31
N ASP A 57 1.86 -17.01 19.30
CA ASP A 57 1.56 -16.82 20.72
C ASP A 57 1.77 -15.38 21.20
N ASN A 58 2.72 -14.67 20.60
CA ASN A 58 3.06 -13.28 20.95
C ASN A 58 2.30 -12.22 20.18
N TRP A 59 1.28 -12.59 19.37
CA TRP A 59 0.45 -11.69 18.62
C TRP A 59 -0.99 -11.71 19.13
N GLN A 60 -1.65 -10.56 19.06
CA GLN A 60 -3.07 -10.38 19.32
C GLN A 60 -3.71 -9.70 18.13
N LEU A 61 -4.73 -10.31 17.55
CA LEU A 61 -5.52 -9.70 16.50
C LEU A 61 -6.35 -8.54 17.07
N VAL A 62 -6.19 -7.35 16.51
CA VAL A 62 -7.01 -6.18 16.83
C VAL A 62 -8.24 -6.14 15.95
N ASP A 63 -8.03 -6.04 14.64
CA ASP A 63 -9.10 -6.00 13.64
C ASP A 63 -8.56 -6.32 12.24
N ILE A 64 -9.47 -6.62 11.32
CA ILE A 64 -9.18 -6.76 9.89
C ILE A 64 -9.95 -5.68 9.15
N TYR A 65 -9.23 -4.68 8.66
CA TYR A 65 -9.76 -3.55 7.92
C TYR A 65 -9.83 -3.90 6.43
N ALA A 66 -10.97 -3.67 5.81
CA ALA A 66 -11.16 -4.03 4.41
C ALA A 66 -11.95 -2.97 3.64
N ASP A 67 -11.32 -2.44 2.59
CA ASP A 67 -11.97 -1.53 1.67
C ASP A 67 -12.29 -2.23 0.34
N GLU A 68 -13.42 -1.84 -0.25
CA GLU A 68 -13.76 -2.26 -1.60
C GLU A 68 -12.92 -1.51 -2.63
N GLY A 69 -12.19 -2.25 -3.48
CA GLY A 69 -11.47 -1.70 -4.61
C GLY A 69 -12.40 -1.54 -5.80
N ILE A 70 -12.99 -0.36 -5.98
CA ILE A 70 -13.82 -0.06 -7.14
C ILE A 70 -12.91 0.18 -8.35
N THR A 71 -13.10 -0.59 -9.41
CA THR A 71 -12.44 -0.38 -10.70
C THR A 71 -13.21 0.70 -11.47
N GLY A 72 -12.55 1.79 -11.82
CA GLY A 72 -13.14 2.88 -12.61
C GLY A 72 -13.20 4.21 -11.86
N THR A 73 -13.67 5.24 -12.49
CA THR A 73 -13.64 6.67 -12.17
C THR A 73 -14.27 7.12 -10.83
N SER A 74 -14.62 6.21 -9.95
CA SER A 74 -15.22 6.46 -8.64
C SER A 74 -14.14 6.82 -7.62
N ILE A 75 -14.37 7.90 -6.86
CA ILE A 75 -13.55 8.30 -5.73
C ILE A 75 -13.58 7.14 -4.72
N GLU A 76 -12.49 6.42 -4.62
CA GLU A 76 -12.33 5.27 -3.76
C GLU A 76 -12.53 5.69 -2.29
N LYS A 77 -13.64 5.29 -1.71
CA LYS A 77 -13.89 5.49 -0.28
C LYS A 77 -13.04 4.48 0.49
N ARG A 78 -11.91 4.95 1.04
CA ARG A 78 -11.03 4.15 1.90
C ARG A 78 -11.38 4.42 3.36
N ASP A 79 -12.62 4.14 3.72
CA ASP A 79 -13.11 4.48 5.06
C ASP A 79 -12.50 3.58 6.13
N ASP A 80 -12.27 2.31 5.82
CA ASP A 80 -11.60 1.36 6.72
C ASP A 80 -10.10 1.62 6.83
N PHE A 81 -9.43 2.02 5.75
CA PHE A 81 -8.03 2.47 5.84
C PHE A 81 -7.88 3.69 6.75
N LYS A 82 -8.78 4.67 6.62
CA LYS A 82 -8.79 5.84 7.50
C LYS A 82 -9.11 5.46 8.95
N ARG A 83 -10.02 4.47 9.16
CA ARG A 83 -10.32 3.94 10.49
C ARG A 83 -9.08 3.28 11.09
N MET A 84 -8.39 2.45 10.34
CA MET A 84 -7.13 1.83 10.75
C MET A 84 -6.08 2.89 11.17
N LEU A 85 -5.89 3.95 10.37
CA LEU A 85 -4.95 5.02 10.70
C LEU A 85 -5.33 5.76 12.00
N ARG A 86 -6.63 6.03 12.22
CA ARG A 86 -7.10 6.60 13.50
C ARG A 86 -6.84 5.68 14.69
N ASP A 87 -7.00 4.38 14.52
CA ASP A 87 -6.73 3.41 15.58
C ASP A 87 -5.22 3.26 15.83
N CYS A 88 -4.39 3.44 14.81
CA CYS A 88 -2.94 3.62 14.95
C CYS A 88 -2.60 4.89 15.77
N GLU A 89 -3.27 6.00 15.51
CA GLU A 89 -3.08 7.26 16.25
C GLU A 89 -3.49 7.16 17.72
N ARG A 90 -4.48 6.32 18.02
CA ARG A 90 -4.92 6.01 19.38
C ARG A 90 -3.98 5.03 20.10
N GLY A 91 -2.96 4.53 19.41
CA GLY A 91 -2.04 3.54 19.95
C GLY A 91 -2.67 2.17 20.18
N LEU A 92 -3.66 1.77 19.40
CA LEU A 92 -4.32 0.47 19.51
C LEU A 92 -3.63 -0.62 18.67
N ILE A 93 -2.76 -0.24 17.74
CA ILE A 93 -2.10 -1.12 16.78
C ILE A 93 -0.58 -0.92 16.87
N ASP A 94 0.16 -2.02 16.93
CA ASP A 94 1.62 -2.00 16.94
C ASP A 94 2.18 -2.49 15.59
N ARG A 95 1.40 -3.31 14.87
CA ARG A 95 1.82 -3.89 13.60
C ARG A 95 0.65 -4.01 12.63
N ILE A 96 0.92 -3.71 11.35
CA ILE A 96 -0.04 -3.87 10.26
C ILE A 96 0.48 -4.91 9.28
N LEU A 97 -0.35 -5.88 8.90
CA LEU A 97 -0.10 -6.85 7.84
C LEU A 97 -0.85 -6.42 6.58
N VAL A 98 -0.16 -6.42 5.46
CA VAL A 98 -0.73 -6.06 4.16
C VAL A 98 -0.20 -7.01 3.10
N LYS A 99 -1.05 -7.45 2.20
CA LYS A 99 -0.66 -8.39 1.14
C LYS A 99 0.39 -7.82 0.19
N SER A 100 0.31 -6.52 -0.15
CA SER A 100 1.26 -5.86 -1.05
C SER A 100 1.22 -4.33 -0.92
N ILE A 101 2.28 -3.67 -1.35
CA ILE A 101 2.38 -2.20 -1.40
C ILE A 101 1.24 -1.61 -2.24
N SER A 102 0.90 -2.21 -3.37
CA SER A 102 -0.17 -1.75 -4.26
C SER A 102 -1.58 -1.85 -3.64
N ARG A 103 -1.75 -2.64 -2.57
CA ARG A 103 -2.99 -2.69 -1.79
C ARG A 103 -3.03 -1.64 -0.69
N PHE A 104 -1.86 -1.28 -0.17
CA PHE A 104 -1.72 -0.32 0.93
C PHE A 104 -1.90 1.13 0.47
N ALA A 105 -1.30 1.53 -0.64
CA ALA A 105 -1.34 2.89 -1.15
C ALA A 105 -1.64 2.94 -2.65
N ARG A 106 -2.04 4.12 -3.13
CA ARG A 106 -2.36 4.36 -4.54
C ARG A 106 -1.11 4.56 -5.39
N ASN A 107 -0.08 5.11 -4.79
CA ASN A 107 1.21 5.33 -5.41
C ASN A 107 2.32 5.18 -4.37
N THR A 108 3.54 5.09 -4.85
CA THR A 108 4.73 4.85 -4.04
C THR A 108 5.02 6.00 -3.06
N THR A 109 4.71 7.24 -3.44
CA THR A 109 4.93 8.43 -2.58
C THR A 109 3.99 8.41 -1.38
N GLU A 110 2.67 8.22 -1.59
CA GLU A 110 1.67 8.08 -0.53
C GLU A 110 2.04 6.94 0.44
N CYS A 111 2.52 5.81 -0.12
CA CYS A 111 2.95 4.68 0.68
C CYS A 111 4.13 5.03 1.58
N LEU A 112 5.16 5.69 1.04
CA LEU A 112 6.36 6.07 1.80
C LEU A 112 6.02 7.06 2.93
N GLU A 113 5.19 8.07 2.64
CA GLU A 113 4.75 9.06 3.64
C GLU A 113 3.96 8.40 4.77
N THR A 114 3.00 7.54 4.42
CA THR A 114 2.20 6.82 5.42
C THR A 114 3.07 5.88 6.26
N VAL A 115 3.96 5.13 5.65
CA VAL A 115 4.88 4.22 6.37
C VAL A 115 5.81 5.00 7.29
N ARG A 116 6.34 6.15 6.86
CA ARG A 116 7.17 7.02 7.72
C ARG A 116 6.39 7.55 8.92
N SER A 117 5.16 8.00 8.71
CA SER A 117 4.27 8.46 9.78
C SER A 117 3.97 7.35 10.78
N LEU A 118 3.69 6.14 10.32
CA LEU A 118 3.47 4.97 11.19
C LEU A 118 4.74 4.60 11.96
N LYS A 119 5.87 4.58 11.27
CA LYS A 119 7.17 4.25 11.88
C LYS A 119 7.60 5.26 12.96
N SER A 120 7.33 6.55 12.77
CA SER A 120 7.61 7.57 13.80
C SER A 120 6.80 7.38 15.09
N ARG A 121 5.68 6.63 14.99
CA ARG A 121 4.83 6.24 16.14
C ARG A 121 5.16 4.84 16.67
N GLY A 122 6.22 4.19 16.18
CA GLY A 122 6.63 2.85 16.60
C GLY A 122 5.83 1.72 15.95
N ILE A 123 4.98 2.02 14.96
CA ILE A 123 4.14 1.02 14.29
C ILE A 123 4.87 0.47 13.07
N SER A 124 4.94 -0.86 12.96
CA SER A 124 5.55 -1.54 11.82
C SER A 124 4.51 -1.97 10.80
N VAL A 125 4.88 -1.95 9.51
CA VAL A 125 4.06 -2.49 8.41
C VAL A 125 4.82 -3.63 7.75
N TYR A 126 4.15 -4.76 7.53
CA TYR A 126 4.71 -5.89 6.82
C TYR A 126 3.98 -6.10 5.51
N PHE A 127 4.70 -6.00 4.40
CA PHE A 127 4.24 -6.26 3.05
C PHE A 127 4.61 -7.69 2.65
N GLU A 128 3.63 -8.58 2.62
CA GLU A 128 3.85 -10.02 2.44
C GLU A 128 4.47 -10.35 1.08
N LYS A 129 3.89 -9.78 -0.01
CA LYS A 129 4.34 -10.05 -1.38
C LYS A 129 5.78 -9.60 -1.63
N GLU A 130 6.13 -8.43 -1.12
CA GLU A 130 7.45 -7.84 -1.27
C GLU A 130 8.44 -8.32 -0.20
N GLY A 131 7.98 -9.00 0.85
CA GLY A 131 8.81 -9.47 1.95
C GLY A 131 9.44 -8.34 2.79
N ILE A 132 8.82 -7.16 2.79
CA ILE A 132 9.37 -5.96 3.44
C ILE A 132 8.73 -5.77 4.81
N ASP A 133 9.57 -5.75 5.85
CA ASP A 133 9.20 -5.41 7.22
C ASP A 133 9.77 -4.04 7.59
N THR A 134 8.91 -3.02 7.66
CA THR A 134 9.34 -1.64 7.94
C THR A 134 9.91 -1.45 9.34
N GLY A 135 9.61 -2.35 10.27
CA GLY A 135 10.20 -2.36 11.62
C GLY A 135 11.68 -2.76 11.61
N LYS A 136 12.09 -3.59 10.67
CA LYS A 136 13.48 -4.11 10.56
C LYS A 136 14.36 -3.29 9.62
N VAL A 137 13.77 -2.45 8.78
CA VAL A 137 14.46 -1.69 7.74
C VAL A 137 14.71 -0.26 8.21
N SER A 138 15.91 0.29 7.96
CA SER A 138 16.20 1.70 8.25
C SER A 138 15.38 2.65 7.39
N GLY A 139 15.22 3.91 7.83
CA GLY A 139 14.48 4.92 7.06
C GLY A 139 15.09 5.21 5.69
N GLU A 140 16.42 5.21 5.59
CA GLU A 140 17.17 5.41 4.35
C GLU A 140 16.96 4.25 3.38
N MET A 141 17.04 3.02 3.88
CA MET A 141 16.80 1.83 3.08
C MET A 141 15.35 1.76 2.58
N LEU A 142 14.37 2.14 3.41
CA LEU A 142 12.98 2.28 2.97
C LEU A 142 12.87 3.27 1.81
N THR A 143 13.51 4.42 1.93
CA THR A 143 13.50 5.44 0.86
C THR A 143 14.10 4.90 -0.44
N ALA A 144 15.23 4.21 -0.39
CA ALA A 144 15.87 3.61 -1.55
C ALA A 144 14.99 2.55 -2.22
N VAL A 145 14.37 1.67 -1.43
CA VAL A 145 13.45 0.63 -1.94
C VAL A 145 12.24 1.27 -2.62
N PHE A 146 11.60 2.25 -1.98
CA PHE A 146 10.44 2.91 -2.56
C PHE A 146 10.78 3.76 -3.78
N ALA A 147 11.95 4.40 -3.83
CA ALA A 147 12.42 5.10 -5.02
C ALA A 147 12.64 4.14 -6.20
N SER A 148 13.24 2.97 -5.97
CA SER A 148 13.40 1.93 -6.99
C SER A 148 12.06 1.40 -7.50
N LEU A 149 11.08 1.19 -6.61
CA LEU A 149 9.73 0.77 -7.00
C LEU A 149 9.02 1.83 -7.83
N ALA A 150 9.14 3.12 -7.47
CA ALA A 150 8.56 4.23 -8.22
C ALA A 150 9.13 4.34 -9.64
N GLN A 151 10.44 4.12 -9.79
CA GLN A 151 11.08 4.07 -11.09
C GLN A 151 10.59 2.90 -11.94
N ALA A 152 10.52 1.70 -11.37
CA ALA A 152 10.03 0.51 -12.06
C ALA A 152 8.55 0.68 -12.49
N GLU A 153 7.71 1.30 -11.67
CA GLU A 153 6.33 1.64 -12.00
C GLU A 153 6.25 2.61 -13.19
N SER A 154 7.03 3.69 -13.18
CA SER A 154 7.11 4.67 -14.28
C SER A 154 7.56 4.03 -15.59
N GLU A 155 8.59 3.16 -15.56
CA GLU A 155 9.05 2.42 -16.73
C GLU A 155 7.97 1.47 -17.28
N SER A 156 7.26 0.78 -16.39
CA SER A 156 6.16 -0.12 -16.76
C SER A 156 5.01 0.64 -17.44
N ILE A 157 4.61 1.80 -16.88
CA ILE A 157 3.60 2.67 -17.47
C ILE A 157 4.05 3.12 -18.87
N SER A 158 5.30 3.60 -19.02
CA SER A 158 5.85 4.01 -20.31
C SER A 158 5.84 2.88 -21.34
N LYS A 159 6.23 1.67 -20.96
CA LYS A 159 6.20 0.48 -21.83
C LYS A 159 4.75 0.15 -22.26
N ASN A 160 3.81 0.18 -21.34
CA ASN A 160 2.40 -0.11 -21.61
C ASN A 160 1.78 0.93 -22.55
N VAL A 161 2.07 2.22 -22.35
CA VAL A 161 1.62 3.31 -23.25
C VAL A 161 2.20 3.12 -24.65
N LYS A 162 3.51 2.89 -24.76
CA LYS A 162 4.17 2.64 -26.05
C LYS A 162 3.57 1.40 -26.77
N TRP A 163 3.35 0.32 -26.04
CA TRP A 163 2.72 -0.89 -26.58
C TRP A 163 1.30 -0.62 -27.07
N GLY A 164 0.48 0.10 -26.27
CA GLY A 164 -0.89 0.45 -26.61
C GLY A 164 -0.98 1.35 -27.85
N ILE A 165 -0.06 2.34 -27.98
CA ILE A 165 0.06 3.18 -29.16
C ILE A 165 0.46 2.33 -30.37
N GLY A 166 1.50 1.50 -30.25
CA GLY A 166 1.98 0.65 -31.32
C GLY A 166 0.91 -0.37 -31.80
N LYS A 167 0.08 -0.89 -30.87
CA LYS A 167 -1.05 -1.76 -31.23
C LYS A 167 -2.08 -0.99 -32.05
N ARG A 168 -2.53 0.19 -31.59
CA ARG A 168 -3.50 1.03 -32.32
C ARG A 168 -2.99 1.47 -33.68
N MET A 169 -1.69 1.75 -33.81
CA MET A 169 -1.08 2.04 -35.12
C MET A 169 -1.17 0.85 -36.08
N ARG A 170 -0.86 -0.37 -35.62
CA ARG A 170 -0.96 -1.59 -36.44
C ARG A 170 -2.40 -1.92 -36.82
N ASP A 171 -3.32 -1.71 -35.90
CA ASP A 171 -4.75 -1.99 -36.11
C ASP A 171 -5.45 -0.86 -36.92
N GLY A 172 -4.72 0.20 -37.32
CA GLY A 172 -5.29 1.36 -38.05
C GLY A 172 -6.29 2.20 -37.23
N THR A 173 -6.34 1.99 -35.91
CA THR A 173 -7.27 2.66 -35.00
C THR A 173 -6.62 3.80 -34.20
N PHE A 174 -5.39 4.17 -34.58
CA PHE A 174 -4.65 5.24 -33.91
C PHE A 174 -5.31 6.59 -34.23
N ASN A 175 -5.97 7.19 -33.24
CA ASN A 175 -6.54 8.53 -33.33
C ASN A 175 -5.55 9.53 -32.74
N THR A 176 -5.06 10.46 -33.54
CA THR A 176 -4.20 11.57 -33.09
C THR A 176 -4.97 12.86 -33.19
N CYS A 177 -4.81 13.75 -32.20
CA CYS A 177 -5.37 15.10 -32.26
C CYS A 177 -4.57 16.03 -33.18
N CYS A 178 -3.33 15.68 -33.51
CA CYS A 178 -2.45 16.44 -34.41
C CYS A 178 -1.86 15.47 -35.45
N ALA A 179 -2.02 15.81 -36.73
CA ALA A 179 -1.38 15.04 -37.79
C ALA A 179 0.13 15.31 -37.79
N PRO A 180 0.99 14.28 -38.00
CA PRO A 180 2.41 14.47 -38.25
C PRO A 180 2.67 15.33 -39.50
N VAL A 181 3.89 15.88 -39.62
CA VAL A 181 4.28 16.64 -40.79
C VAL A 181 4.10 15.80 -42.06
N GLY A 182 3.46 16.33 -43.07
CA GLY A 182 3.15 15.65 -44.33
C GLY A 182 1.83 14.89 -44.35
N PHE A 183 1.07 14.90 -43.25
CA PHE A 183 -0.26 14.27 -43.15
C PHE A 183 -1.29 15.30 -42.67
N HIS A 184 -2.56 15.09 -43.01
CA HIS A 184 -3.71 15.76 -42.40
C HIS A 184 -4.72 14.73 -41.90
N LEU A 185 -5.60 15.17 -41.02
CA LEU A 185 -6.66 14.32 -40.48
C LEU A 185 -7.93 14.51 -41.33
N GLU A 186 -8.38 13.43 -41.98
CA GLU A 186 -9.63 13.38 -42.69
C GLU A 186 -10.52 12.28 -42.09
N ASN A 187 -11.68 12.68 -41.52
CA ASN A 187 -12.58 11.73 -40.83
C ASN A 187 -11.92 10.85 -39.75
N GLY A 188 -10.94 11.41 -39.01
CA GLY A 188 -10.21 10.71 -37.97
C GLY A 188 -9.12 9.75 -38.49
N LYS A 189 -8.83 9.74 -39.80
CA LYS A 189 -7.73 8.98 -40.41
C LYS A 189 -6.67 9.93 -40.95
N LEU A 190 -5.42 9.44 -40.97
CA LEU A 190 -4.30 10.17 -41.54
C LEU A 190 -4.36 10.05 -43.08
N ALA A 191 -4.45 11.16 -43.77
CA ALA A 191 -4.30 11.26 -45.22
C ALA A 191 -3.02 12.01 -45.55
N VAL A 192 -2.34 11.62 -46.64
CA VAL A 192 -1.09 12.24 -47.07
C VAL A 192 -1.39 13.57 -47.71
N VAL A 193 -0.64 14.62 -47.36
CA VAL A 193 -0.65 15.88 -48.06
C VAL A 193 0.18 15.72 -49.34
N GLU A 194 -0.46 15.76 -50.54
CA GLU A 194 0.25 15.47 -51.80
C GLU A 194 1.46 16.41 -52.03
N GLU A 195 1.35 17.67 -51.64
CA GLU A 195 2.44 18.66 -51.72
C GLU A 195 3.64 18.31 -50.85
N ALA A 196 3.44 17.55 -49.79
CA ALA A 196 4.48 17.12 -48.85
C ALA A 196 5.00 15.69 -49.11
N ARG A 197 4.54 15.04 -50.18
CA ARG A 197 4.89 13.63 -50.49
C ARG A 197 6.40 13.42 -50.66
N HIS A 198 7.13 14.43 -51.13
CA HIS A 198 8.59 14.39 -51.27
C HIS A 198 9.35 14.47 -49.93
N VAL A 199 8.68 14.86 -48.86
CA VAL A 199 9.28 14.92 -47.49
C VAL A 199 9.09 13.64 -46.71
N ILE A 200 8.16 12.78 -47.14
CA ILE A 200 7.74 11.54 -46.45
C ILE A 200 8.49 10.31 -47.00
N ALA A 201 9.15 10.42 -48.14
CA ALA A 201 9.84 9.34 -48.84
C ALA A 201 11.19 8.96 -48.18
#